data_83b72a6410bcae4c429752a428713a0a
#
_entry.id   83b72a6410bcae4c429752a428713a0a
#
_cell.length_a   1.000
_cell.length_b   1.000
_cell.length_c   1.000
_cell.angle_alpha   90.00
_cell.angle_beta   90.00
_cell.angle_gamma   90.00
#
_symmetry.space_group_name_H-M   'P 1'
#
loop_
_entity.id
_entity.type
_entity.pdbx_description
1 polymer ?
#
loop_
_entity_poly.entity_id
_entity_poly.type
_entity_poly.pdbx_seq_one_letter_code
_entity_poly.pdbx_strand_id
1 'polypeptide(L)'
;MAAPDLSVVIPVYNEEGTLPALFARLYPALDALGVPYEVLFVNDGSRDASAALLADQFRARPDVTRVVLFNTNAGQHTAIIAGFERVRGRRVVTLDADLQNPPEEIGKLLAAMDAGADYVGGVRTVREDAWWRRFASRMMNALRERITRIRMTDQGCMLRAYSREIVDAINACNEVNTFIPALA
;
A
#
# COMPACT_ATOMS: atom_id res chain seq x y z
N MET A 1 12.45 -21.04 -4.87
CA MET A 1 11.16 -20.43 -5.31
C MET A 1 11.48 -19.34 -6.32
N ALA A 2 10.71 -19.23 -7.40
CA ALA A 2 10.86 -18.13 -8.35
C ALA A 2 10.62 -16.79 -7.63
N ALA A 3 11.29 -15.72 -8.07
CA ALA A 3 11.04 -14.39 -7.55
C ALA A 3 9.57 -14.01 -7.84
N PRO A 4 8.85 -13.36 -6.89
CA PRO A 4 7.50 -12.89 -7.13
C PRO A 4 7.50 -11.82 -8.22
N ASP A 5 6.42 -11.75 -8.98
CA ASP A 5 6.19 -10.65 -9.92
C ASP A 5 5.59 -9.43 -9.22
N LEU A 6 4.74 -9.69 -8.23
CA LEU A 6 4.03 -8.68 -7.46
C LEU A 6 4.38 -8.76 -5.98
N SER A 7 4.69 -7.63 -5.35
CA SER A 7 4.74 -7.48 -3.89
C SER A 7 3.63 -6.53 -3.43
N VAL A 8 2.83 -6.95 -2.46
CA VAL A 8 1.81 -6.10 -1.82
C VAL A 8 2.29 -5.73 -0.42
N VAL A 9 2.47 -4.43 -0.15
CA VAL A 9 2.91 -3.90 1.14
C VAL A 9 1.69 -3.34 1.88
N ILE A 10 1.43 -3.84 3.08
CA ILE A 10 0.28 -3.46 3.90
C ILE A 10 0.77 -3.04 5.29
N PRO A 11 0.80 -1.74 5.59
CA PRO A 11 1.04 -1.27 6.94
C PRO A 11 -0.17 -1.60 7.83
N VAL A 12 0.09 -2.04 9.06
CA VAL A 12 -0.93 -2.46 10.03
C VAL A 12 -0.68 -1.80 11.37
N TYR A 13 -1.69 -1.12 11.92
CA TYR A 13 -1.64 -0.56 13.26
C TYR A 13 -3.00 -0.62 13.94
N ASN A 14 -3.19 -1.55 14.92
CA ASN A 14 -4.43 -1.77 15.66
C ASN A 14 -5.62 -2.07 14.73
N GLU A 15 -5.49 -3.11 13.91
CA GLU A 15 -6.47 -3.51 12.89
C GLU A 15 -7.05 -4.91 13.15
N GLU A 16 -7.12 -5.36 14.42
CA GLU A 16 -7.64 -6.67 14.77
C GLU A 16 -9.05 -6.94 14.25
N GLY A 17 -9.88 -5.87 14.17
CA GLY A 17 -11.25 -5.98 13.68
C GLY A 17 -11.38 -6.10 12.17
N THR A 18 -10.41 -5.61 11.40
CA THR A 18 -10.46 -5.55 9.92
C THR A 18 -9.64 -6.64 9.24
N LEU A 19 -8.55 -7.09 9.86
CA LEU A 19 -7.63 -8.07 9.30
C LEU A 19 -8.30 -9.37 8.82
N PRO A 20 -9.24 -10.01 9.55
CA PRO A 20 -9.89 -11.22 9.08
C PRO A 20 -10.66 -11.01 7.77
N ALA A 21 -11.37 -9.89 7.65
CA ALA A 21 -12.10 -9.54 6.44
C ALA A 21 -11.14 -9.17 5.29
N LEU A 22 -10.01 -8.52 5.60
CA LEU A 22 -8.97 -8.24 4.62
C LEU A 22 -8.38 -9.53 4.06
N PHE A 23 -8.01 -10.50 4.90
CA PHE A 23 -7.46 -11.79 4.44
C PHE A 23 -8.43 -12.52 3.54
N ALA A 24 -9.72 -12.55 3.91
CA ALA A 24 -10.77 -13.23 3.15
C ALA A 24 -10.98 -12.65 1.74
N ARG A 25 -10.64 -11.38 1.51
CA ARG A 25 -10.79 -10.70 0.21
C ARG A 25 -9.47 -10.63 -0.56
N LEU A 26 -8.37 -10.30 0.13
CA LEU A 26 -7.07 -10.05 -0.47
C LEU A 26 -6.52 -11.29 -1.21
N TYR A 27 -6.46 -12.42 -0.51
CA TYR A 27 -5.83 -13.60 -1.11
C TYR A 27 -6.59 -14.15 -2.32
N PRO A 28 -7.93 -14.29 -2.30
CA PRO A 28 -8.66 -14.68 -3.51
C PRO A 28 -8.48 -13.70 -4.67
N ALA A 29 -8.43 -12.39 -4.38
CA ALA A 29 -8.17 -11.37 -5.41
C ALA A 29 -6.78 -11.53 -6.03
N LEU A 30 -5.75 -11.77 -5.22
CA LEU A 30 -4.38 -11.97 -5.70
C LEU A 30 -4.21 -13.32 -6.43
N ASP A 31 -4.80 -14.40 -5.90
CA ASP A 31 -4.80 -15.72 -6.54
C ASP A 31 -5.43 -15.66 -7.95
N ALA A 32 -6.50 -14.87 -8.12
CA ALA A 32 -7.18 -14.68 -9.39
C ALA A 32 -6.34 -13.94 -10.45
N LEU A 33 -5.29 -13.20 -10.06
CA LEU A 33 -4.38 -12.53 -10.99
C LEU A 33 -3.51 -13.51 -11.79
N GLY A 34 -3.29 -14.73 -11.29
CA GLY A 34 -2.51 -15.76 -11.96
C GLY A 34 -1.01 -15.44 -12.07
N VAL A 35 -0.49 -14.49 -11.31
CA VAL A 35 0.93 -14.13 -11.26
C VAL A 35 1.54 -14.51 -9.92
N PRO A 36 2.84 -14.88 -9.86
CA PRO A 36 3.53 -15.10 -8.58
C PRO A 36 3.54 -13.82 -7.75
N TYR A 37 3.12 -13.91 -6.49
CA TYR A 37 3.07 -12.74 -5.62
C TYR A 37 3.59 -13.02 -4.21
N GLU A 38 3.85 -11.96 -3.46
CA GLU A 38 4.03 -11.97 -2.01
C GLU A 38 3.19 -10.86 -1.38
N VAL A 39 2.75 -11.06 -0.15
CA VAL A 39 2.13 -10.05 0.71
C VAL A 39 3.03 -9.81 1.90
N LEU A 40 3.45 -8.57 2.08
CA LEU A 40 4.30 -8.12 3.18
C LEU A 40 3.47 -7.23 4.12
N PHE A 41 3.03 -7.79 5.23
CA PHE A 41 2.43 -7.01 6.32
C PHE A 41 3.52 -6.39 7.18
N VAL A 42 3.41 -5.10 7.44
CA VAL A 42 4.31 -4.39 8.35
C VAL A 42 3.50 -3.91 9.54
N ASN A 43 3.60 -4.65 10.65
CA ASN A 43 2.94 -4.28 11.90
C ASN A 43 3.71 -3.15 12.59
N ASP A 44 3.12 -1.97 12.62
CA ASP A 44 3.70 -0.75 13.17
C ASP A 44 3.49 -0.65 14.69
N GLY A 45 3.91 -1.69 15.42
CA GLY A 45 3.86 -1.72 16.88
C GLY A 45 2.43 -1.73 17.46
N SER A 46 1.52 -2.50 16.85
CA SER A 46 0.14 -2.67 17.36
C SER A 46 0.12 -3.17 18.80
N ARG A 47 -0.90 -2.73 19.56
CA ARG A 47 -1.12 -3.10 20.96
C ARG A 47 -2.28 -4.06 21.15
N ASP A 48 -3.04 -4.33 20.11
CA ASP A 48 -4.16 -5.24 20.01
C ASP A 48 -3.73 -6.63 19.49
N ALA A 49 -4.69 -7.48 19.09
CA ALA A 49 -4.40 -8.81 18.57
C ALA A 49 -3.86 -8.83 17.14
N SER A 50 -3.61 -7.70 16.49
CA SER A 50 -3.14 -7.63 15.09
C SER A 50 -1.88 -8.47 14.85
N ALA A 51 -0.87 -8.39 15.76
CA ALA A 51 0.37 -9.16 15.61
C ALA A 51 0.13 -10.68 15.64
N ALA A 52 -0.79 -11.16 16.51
CA ALA A 52 -1.15 -12.57 16.60
C ALA A 52 -1.86 -13.03 15.32
N LEU A 53 -2.83 -12.26 14.83
CA LEU A 53 -3.56 -12.55 13.58
C LEU A 53 -2.61 -12.63 12.36
N LEU A 54 -1.62 -11.73 12.28
CA LEU A 54 -0.61 -11.76 11.22
C LEU A 54 0.29 -13.00 11.32
N ALA A 55 0.67 -13.42 12.53
CA ALA A 55 1.44 -14.64 12.74
C ALA A 55 0.65 -15.88 12.34
N ASP A 56 -0.65 -15.93 12.65
CA ASP A 56 -1.53 -17.02 12.23
C ASP A 56 -1.71 -17.06 10.71
N GLN A 57 -1.86 -15.88 10.08
CA GLN A 57 -1.95 -15.78 8.62
C GLN A 57 -0.66 -16.21 7.93
N PHE A 58 0.51 -15.87 8.50
CA PHE A 58 1.79 -16.37 8.01
C PHE A 58 1.87 -17.90 8.09
N ARG A 59 1.42 -18.52 9.19
CA ARG A 59 1.38 -19.99 9.31
C ARG A 59 0.42 -20.66 8.32
N ALA A 60 -0.70 -20.00 8.03
CA ALA A 60 -1.70 -20.49 7.09
C ALA A 60 -1.22 -20.43 5.63
N ARG A 61 -0.43 -19.39 5.26
CA ARG A 61 0.05 -19.19 3.88
C ARG A 61 1.53 -18.75 3.86
N PRO A 62 2.48 -19.59 4.32
CA PRO A 62 3.89 -19.24 4.49
C PRO A 62 4.61 -18.96 3.16
N ASP A 63 4.10 -19.51 2.05
CA ASP A 63 4.72 -19.38 0.73
C ASP A 63 4.59 -17.97 0.15
N VAL A 64 3.52 -17.25 0.49
CA VAL A 64 3.19 -15.93 -0.06
C VAL A 64 3.10 -14.83 0.99
N THR A 65 2.99 -15.17 2.28
CA THR A 65 2.85 -14.19 3.36
C THR A 65 4.18 -13.94 4.04
N ARG A 66 4.48 -12.69 4.30
CA ARG A 66 5.63 -12.24 5.10
C ARG A 66 5.16 -11.20 6.11
N VAL A 67 5.79 -11.16 7.27
CA VAL A 67 5.44 -10.23 8.35
C VAL A 67 6.69 -9.56 8.87
N VAL A 68 6.63 -8.24 9.03
CA VAL A 68 7.61 -7.42 9.74
C VAL A 68 6.92 -6.88 10.98
N LEU A 69 7.56 -6.99 12.14
CA LEU A 69 7.02 -6.50 13.40
C LEU A 69 7.91 -5.39 13.94
N PHE A 70 7.35 -4.22 14.16
CA PHE A 70 8.00 -3.14 14.89
C PHE A 70 7.74 -3.27 16.40
N ASN A 71 8.71 -2.93 17.20
CA ASN A 71 8.55 -2.92 18.65
C ASN A 71 7.70 -1.76 19.17
N THR A 72 7.65 -0.67 18.40
CA THR A 72 6.91 0.56 18.74
C THR A 72 6.33 1.15 17.47
N ASN A 73 5.25 1.96 17.61
CA ASN A 73 4.69 2.71 16.50
C ASN A 73 5.71 3.76 16.00
N ALA A 74 6.05 3.66 14.73
CA ALA A 74 6.96 4.56 14.02
C ALA A 74 6.26 5.36 12.92
N GLY A 75 4.96 5.11 12.70
CA GLY A 75 4.12 5.76 11.71
C GLY A 75 4.04 5.01 10.38
N GLN A 76 2.88 5.15 9.73
CA GLN A 76 2.52 4.46 8.48
C GLN A 76 3.60 4.61 7.39
N HIS A 77 4.16 5.81 7.25
CA HIS A 77 5.20 6.09 6.27
C HIS A 77 6.44 5.22 6.49
N THR A 78 6.93 5.16 7.74
CA THR A 78 8.07 4.32 8.13
C THR A 78 7.79 2.84 7.87
N ALA A 79 6.56 2.39 8.16
CA ALA A 79 6.14 1.02 7.90
C ALA A 79 6.16 0.70 6.39
N ILE A 80 5.72 1.61 5.53
CA ILE A 80 5.76 1.43 4.06
C ILE A 80 7.21 1.36 3.57
N ILE A 81 8.10 2.27 4.01
CA ILE A 81 9.51 2.26 3.64
C ILE A 81 10.18 0.95 4.08
N ALA A 82 9.95 0.50 5.31
CA ALA A 82 10.47 -0.79 5.77
C ALA A 82 9.95 -1.98 4.94
N GLY A 83 8.73 -1.86 4.41
CA GLY A 83 8.20 -2.79 3.43
C GLY A 83 8.96 -2.72 2.10
N PHE A 84 9.17 -1.53 1.56
CA PHE A 84 9.88 -1.30 0.30
C PHE A 84 11.32 -1.83 0.31
N GLU A 85 12.02 -1.73 1.42
CA GLU A 85 13.35 -2.33 1.60
C GLU A 85 13.36 -3.87 1.48
N ARG A 86 12.22 -4.52 1.69
CA ARG A 86 12.10 -5.98 1.83
C ARG A 86 11.33 -6.66 0.71
N VAL A 87 10.69 -5.89 -0.17
CA VAL A 87 9.96 -6.43 -1.33
C VAL A 87 10.90 -7.06 -2.34
N ARG A 88 10.41 -8.08 -3.06
CA ARG A 88 11.17 -8.85 -4.06
C ARG A 88 10.56 -8.78 -5.45
N GLY A 89 9.30 -8.34 -5.54
CA GLY A 89 8.58 -8.23 -6.81
C GLY A 89 9.08 -7.10 -7.69
N ARG A 90 8.88 -7.25 -8.99
CA ARG A 90 9.17 -6.17 -9.96
C ARG A 90 8.10 -5.07 -9.94
N ARG A 91 6.88 -5.41 -9.55
CA ARG A 91 5.76 -4.49 -9.32
C ARG A 91 5.45 -4.47 -7.84
N VAL A 92 5.28 -3.30 -7.27
CA VAL A 92 5.00 -3.14 -5.84
C VAL A 92 3.70 -2.37 -5.67
N VAL A 93 2.78 -2.91 -4.87
CA VAL A 93 1.50 -2.26 -4.55
C VAL A 93 1.45 -1.95 -3.06
N THR A 94 1.02 -0.76 -2.69
CA THR A 94 0.65 -0.42 -1.31
C THR A 94 -0.86 -0.47 -1.15
N LEU A 95 -1.33 -0.98 -0.02
CA LEU A 95 -2.76 -1.09 0.32
C LEU A 95 -2.95 -0.86 1.82
N ASP A 96 -3.98 -0.10 2.23
CA ASP A 96 -4.38 0.03 3.62
C ASP A 96 -5.10 -1.22 4.13
N ALA A 97 -4.97 -1.51 5.44
CA ALA A 97 -5.62 -2.66 6.07
C ALA A 97 -7.12 -2.45 6.36
N ASP A 98 -7.64 -1.22 6.23
CA ASP A 98 -8.98 -0.79 6.63
C ASP A 98 -10.10 -1.09 5.61
N LEU A 99 -9.77 -1.74 4.50
CA LEU A 99 -10.69 -2.10 3.40
C LEU A 99 -11.40 -0.90 2.73
N GLN A 100 -10.97 0.35 2.97
CA GLN A 100 -11.50 1.50 2.21
C GLN A 100 -11.15 1.42 0.72
N ASN A 101 -10.06 0.73 0.41
CA ASN A 101 -9.67 0.42 -0.96
C ASN A 101 -9.82 -1.09 -1.20
N PRO A 102 -10.68 -1.52 -2.15
CA PRO A 102 -10.89 -2.92 -2.43
C PRO A 102 -9.64 -3.61 -2.99
N PRO A 103 -9.18 -4.75 -2.43
CA PRO A 103 -8.05 -5.50 -2.99
C PRO A 103 -8.25 -5.94 -4.44
N GLU A 104 -9.50 -6.12 -4.85
CA GLU A 104 -9.92 -6.52 -6.19
C GLU A 104 -9.52 -5.49 -7.27
N GLU A 105 -9.28 -4.23 -6.86
CA GLU A 105 -8.83 -3.17 -7.77
C GLU A 105 -7.33 -3.27 -8.15
N ILE A 106 -6.55 -4.11 -7.45
CA ILE A 106 -5.12 -4.30 -7.73
C ILE A 106 -4.89 -4.67 -9.20
N GLY A 107 -5.73 -5.54 -9.76
CA GLY A 107 -5.62 -5.95 -11.17
C GLY A 107 -5.68 -4.79 -12.16
N LYS A 108 -6.48 -3.74 -11.87
CA LYS A 108 -6.56 -2.55 -12.72
C LYS A 108 -5.28 -1.71 -12.68
N LEU A 109 -4.64 -1.61 -11.49
CA LEU A 109 -3.35 -0.93 -11.37
C LEU A 109 -2.27 -1.65 -12.15
N LEU A 110 -2.23 -2.99 -12.06
CA LEU A 110 -1.27 -3.79 -12.81
C LEU A 110 -1.47 -3.66 -14.32
N ALA A 111 -2.70 -3.64 -14.81
CA ALA A 111 -2.99 -3.43 -16.22
C ALA A 111 -2.51 -2.04 -16.72
N ALA A 112 -2.62 -0.99 -15.89
CA ALA A 112 -2.09 0.32 -16.22
C ALA A 112 -0.55 0.33 -16.24
N MET A 113 0.11 -0.41 -15.33
CA MET A 113 1.56 -0.58 -15.37
C MET A 113 2.01 -1.36 -16.61
N ASP A 114 1.27 -2.40 -17.00
CA ASP A 114 1.57 -3.18 -18.23
C ASP A 114 1.40 -2.32 -19.50
N ALA A 115 0.60 -1.24 -19.43
CA ALA A 115 0.50 -0.23 -20.49
C ALA A 115 1.66 0.80 -20.50
N GLY A 116 2.65 0.66 -19.59
CA GLY A 116 3.87 1.46 -19.58
C GLY A 116 3.92 2.54 -18.48
N ALA A 117 3.03 2.49 -17.49
CA ALA A 117 3.11 3.42 -16.36
C ALA A 117 4.04 2.88 -15.27
N ASP A 118 5.00 3.69 -14.81
CA ASP A 118 5.90 3.34 -13.70
C ASP A 118 5.28 3.59 -12.33
N TYR A 119 4.28 4.48 -12.27
CA TYR A 119 3.51 4.81 -11.07
C TYR A 119 2.03 4.95 -11.40
N VAL A 120 1.18 4.28 -10.61
CA VAL A 120 -0.29 4.34 -10.75
C VAL A 120 -0.91 4.58 -9.38
N GLY A 121 -1.67 5.66 -9.24
CA GLY A 121 -2.45 5.95 -8.03
C GLY A 121 -3.93 5.61 -8.22
N GLY A 122 -4.52 4.90 -7.27
CA GLY A 122 -5.96 4.71 -7.21
C GLY A 122 -6.69 6.03 -6.93
N VAL A 123 -7.86 6.21 -7.51
CA VAL A 123 -8.77 7.33 -7.22
C VAL A 123 -10.03 6.79 -6.59
N ARG A 124 -10.39 7.25 -5.39
CA ARG A 124 -11.64 6.86 -4.74
C ARG A 124 -12.82 7.48 -5.52
N THR A 125 -13.63 6.62 -6.14
CA THR A 125 -14.80 7.06 -6.93
C THR A 125 -15.98 7.45 -6.04
N VAL A 126 -16.09 6.90 -4.82
CA VAL A 126 -17.16 7.22 -3.87
C VAL A 126 -16.56 7.87 -2.63
N ARG A 127 -16.69 9.18 -2.53
CA ARG A 127 -16.46 9.94 -1.29
C ARG A 127 -17.81 10.30 -0.69
N GLU A 128 -18.18 9.67 0.40
CA GLU A 128 -19.28 10.10 1.26
C GLU A 128 -18.92 11.34 2.12
N ASP A 129 -18.05 12.19 1.60
CA ASP A 129 -17.61 13.38 2.31
C ASP A 129 -18.63 14.52 2.19
N ALA A 130 -18.94 15.18 3.30
CA ALA A 130 -19.75 16.39 3.35
C ALA A 130 -19.16 17.46 2.40
N TRP A 131 -20.05 18.19 1.67
CA TRP A 131 -19.70 19.11 0.60
C TRP A 131 -18.62 20.17 0.96
N TRP A 132 -18.54 20.60 2.25
CA TRP A 132 -17.56 21.55 2.74
C TRP A 132 -16.13 20.95 2.82
N ARG A 133 -16.00 19.64 3.11
CA ARG A 133 -14.71 18.92 3.06
C ARG A 133 -14.19 18.79 1.62
N ARG A 134 -15.09 18.59 0.66
CA ARG A 134 -14.74 18.59 -0.78
C ARG A 134 -14.20 19.95 -1.22
N PHE A 135 -14.79 21.05 -0.74
CA PHE A 135 -14.34 22.40 -1.05
C PHE A 135 -12.96 22.68 -0.41
N ALA A 136 -12.77 22.38 0.87
CA ALA A 136 -11.50 22.53 1.57
C ALA A 136 -10.39 21.68 0.94
N SER A 137 -10.69 20.43 0.57
CA SER A 137 -9.75 19.53 -0.10
C SER A 137 -9.34 20.05 -1.48
N ARG A 138 -10.29 20.60 -2.28
CA ARG A 138 -9.98 21.19 -3.58
C ARG A 138 -9.08 22.42 -3.46
N MET A 139 -9.35 23.29 -2.48
CA MET A 139 -8.54 24.48 -2.24
C MET A 139 -7.12 24.11 -1.79
N MET A 140 -6.99 23.14 -0.87
CA MET A 140 -5.69 22.62 -0.43
C MET A 140 -4.92 21.93 -1.55
N ASN A 141 -5.59 21.15 -2.38
CA ASN A 141 -4.96 20.50 -3.53
C ASN A 141 -4.49 21.51 -4.56
N ALA A 142 -5.30 22.54 -4.87
CA ALA A 142 -4.91 23.62 -5.80
C ALA A 142 -3.71 24.43 -5.28
N LEU A 143 -3.67 24.71 -3.96
CA LEU A 143 -2.54 25.41 -3.35
C LEU A 143 -1.26 24.55 -3.40
N ARG A 144 -1.39 23.25 -3.10
CA ARG A 144 -0.27 22.32 -3.13
C ARG A 144 0.24 22.06 -4.56
N GLU A 145 -0.68 21.90 -5.54
CA GLU A 145 -0.34 21.78 -6.97
C GLU A 145 0.47 22.99 -7.46
N ARG A 146 0.12 24.19 -6.97
CA ARG A 146 0.83 25.42 -7.30
C ARG A 146 2.25 25.50 -6.69
N ILE A 147 2.44 24.86 -5.53
CA ILE A 147 3.73 24.84 -4.81
C ILE A 147 4.63 23.70 -5.33
N THR A 148 4.07 22.49 -5.49
CA THR A 148 4.85 21.29 -5.82
C THR A 148 4.92 20.98 -7.31
N ARG A 149 4.04 21.57 -8.14
CA ARG A 149 3.85 21.27 -9.57
C ARG A 149 3.46 19.80 -9.85
N ILE A 150 3.04 19.05 -8.84
CA ILE A 150 2.63 17.64 -8.96
C ILE A 150 1.11 17.60 -9.03
N ARG A 151 0.56 17.10 -10.15
CA ARG A 151 -0.88 16.89 -10.33
C ARG A 151 -1.26 15.51 -9.80
N MET A 152 -1.91 15.47 -8.64
CA MET A 152 -2.48 14.22 -8.08
C MET A 152 -3.96 14.42 -7.79
N THR A 153 -4.78 13.50 -8.28
CA THR A 153 -6.24 13.59 -8.18
C THR A 153 -6.75 13.20 -6.80
N ASP A 154 -6.13 12.21 -6.13
CA ASP A 154 -6.45 11.79 -4.77
C ASP A 154 -5.18 11.39 -4.01
N GLN A 155 -4.72 12.31 -3.13
CA GLN A 155 -3.52 12.08 -2.32
C GLN A 155 -3.77 11.18 -1.10
N GLY A 156 -5.04 11.03 -0.69
CA GLY A 156 -5.44 10.20 0.45
C GLY A 156 -5.63 8.72 0.11
N CYS A 157 -5.58 8.33 -1.17
CA CYS A 157 -5.69 6.94 -1.57
C CYS A 157 -4.33 6.26 -1.41
N MET A 158 -4.26 5.21 -0.59
CA MET A 158 -3.05 4.42 -0.37
C MET A 158 -2.94 3.21 -1.30
N LEU A 159 -3.98 2.93 -2.09
CA LEU A 159 -3.89 1.93 -3.14
C LEU A 159 -3.08 2.49 -4.32
N ARG A 160 -1.82 2.12 -4.40
CA ARG A 160 -0.85 2.62 -5.38
C ARG A 160 0.04 1.52 -5.87
N ALA A 161 0.42 1.58 -7.14
CA ALA A 161 1.38 0.67 -7.74
C ALA A 161 2.63 1.44 -8.19
N TYR A 162 3.78 0.79 -8.04
CA TYR A 162 5.11 1.34 -8.33
C TYR A 162 5.91 0.31 -9.12
N SER A 163 6.70 0.76 -10.08
CA SER A 163 7.75 -0.07 -10.67
C SER A 163 8.87 -0.30 -9.66
N ARG A 164 9.67 -1.34 -9.88
CA ARG A 164 10.82 -1.66 -9.03
C ARG A 164 11.82 -0.52 -8.99
N GLU A 165 12.04 0.12 -10.12
CA GLU A 165 12.96 1.23 -10.29
C GLU A 165 12.58 2.42 -9.40
N ILE A 166 11.28 2.74 -9.31
CA ILE A 166 10.78 3.78 -8.40
C ILE A 166 11.00 3.40 -6.94
N VAL A 167 10.71 2.15 -6.56
CA VAL A 167 10.91 1.68 -5.18
C VAL A 167 12.39 1.72 -4.81
N ASP A 168 13.28 1.30 -5.70
CA ASP A 168 14.73 1.35 -5.47
C ASP A 168 15.24 2.80 -5.36
N ALA A 169 14.70 3.72 -6.18
CA ALA A 169 14.99 5.15 -6.06
C ALA A 169 14.51 5.75 -4.72
N ILE A 170 13.31 5.38 -4.28
CA ILE A 170 12.78 5.80 -2.95
C ILE A 170 13.67 5.29 -1.82
N ASN A 171 14.08 4.02 -1.88
CA ASN A 171 14.96 3.42 -0.86
C ASN A 171 16.35 4.06 -0.84
N ALA A 172 16.83 4.57 -1.98
CA ALA A 172 18.11 5.28 -2.08
C ALA A 172 18.05 6.72 -1.55
N CYS A 173 16.84 7.30 -1.43
CA CYS A 173 16.65 8.63 -0.87
C CYS A 173 16.77 8.58 0.66
N ASN A 174 17.74 9.29 1.24
CA ASN A 174 17.94 9.38 2.72
C ASN A 174 16.87 10.25 3.44
N GLU A 175 15.84 10.71 2.76
CA GLU A 175 14.81 11.56 3.34
C GLU A 175 13.67 10.74 3.94
N VAL A 176 13.77 10.42 5.22
CA VAL A 176 12.83 9.57 5.98
C VAL A 176 11.43 10.22 6.15
N ASN A 177 11.29 11.52 5.94
CA ASN A 177 10.05 12.27 6.20
C ASN A 177 9.36 12.83 4.95
N THR A 178 9.76 12.42 3.77
CA THR A 178 9.19 12.95 2.52
C THR A 178 7.97 12.14 2.08
N PHE A 179 6.96 12.84 1.59
CA PHE A 179 5.74 12.25 1.06
C PHE A 179 6.07 11.35 -0.15
N ILE A 180 5.95 10.01 0.02
CA ILE A 180 6.34 9.00 -0.98
C ILE A 180 5.87 9.33 -2.42
N PRO A 181 4.61 9.79 -2.66
CA PRO A 181 4.18 10.15 -4.01
C PRO A 181 4.93 11.33 -4.62
N ALA A 182 5.55 12.18 -3.82
CA ALA A 182 6.36 13.27 -4.32
C ALA A 182 7.77 12.83 -4.75
N LEU A 183 8.23 11.68 -4.21
CA LEU A 183 9.49 11.05 -4.61
C LEU A 183 9.33 10.21 -5.88
N ALA A 184 8.14 9.64 -6.08
CA ALA A 184 7.81 8.83 -7.25
C ALA A 184 7.49 9.69 -8.47
#